data_f1dd2c48415a0409add8b471674dccba
#
_entry.id   f1dd2c48415a0409add8b471674dccba
#
_cell.length_a   1.000
_cell.length_b   1.000
_cell.length_c   1.000
_cell.angle_alpha   90.00
_cell.angle_beta   90.00
_cell.angle_gamma   90.00
#
_symmetry.space_group_name_H-M   'P 1'
#
loop_
_entity.id
_entity.type
_entity.pdbx_description
1 polymer ?
#
loop_
_entity_poly.entity_id
_entity_poly.type
_entity_poly.pdbx_seq_one_letter_code
_entity_poly.pdbx_strand_id
1 'polypeptide(L)'
;LPPDHAELHYEPETLVARMQSFGYTIETMQFMLLPMVCEARDPLGSMGNDSALACLSDKSRMIYDYFKQLFAQITNPPIDSIREEVVMSLTCFIGPERNLLETTPEHVHRLELHHPIISNDELTNIRDIERDGWATKTIDITFEKASGCDGMLAQIDRICEESSQAIKDGYSFIVLSDRNISADRMALSALIACGAVHHHLVASHERTRIGIIVETGEAREVHHHCLLVGYGADAINPYLAFEAIWQSLQDGLLDKNIFPNSSSIVKGYKKGVGKSMLKVMAKMGISTLQSYKGAQIFEAVGLADEIIDRCFICLLYNLRAHETVLDLVFLLLLLLHFFFFLFFFFFFLFSFFFFLFLFSSSFFFFLFFFFFLFSSSFLFLSFFL
;
A
#
# COMPACT_ATOMS: atom_id res chain seq x y z
N LEU A 1 -0.88 -16.76 21.21
CA LEU A 1 0.56 -16.89 21.00
C LEU A 1 1.29 -16.81 22.36
N PRO A 2 2.39 -17.58 22.60
CA PRO A 2 3.16 -17.45 23.84
C PRO A 2 3.76 -16.06 23.97
N PRO A 3 4.12 -15.63 25.21
CA PRO A 3 4.71 -14.31 25.42
C PRO A 3 6.07 -14.19 24.73
N ASP A 4 6.37 -12.97 24.26
CA ASP A 4 7.67 -12.65 23.64
C ASP A 4 8.83 -12.91 24.61
N HIS A 5 9.96 -13.36 24.11
CA HIS A 5 11.18 -13.54 24.87
C HIS A 5 11.73 -12.20 25.39
N ALA A 6 12.44 -12.24 26.54
CA ALA A 6 13.02 -11.04 27.14
C ALA A 6 14.16 -10.45 26.31
N GLU A 7 14.86 -11.27 25.55
CA GLU A 7 15.99 -10.87 24.72
C GLU A 7 15.81 -11.31 23.27
N LEU A 8 16.24 -10.46 22.35
CA LEU A 8 16.22 -10.73 20.93
C LEU A 8 17.50 -11.48 20.54
N HIS A 9 17.34 -12.70 20.04
CA HIS A 9 18.47 -13.47 19.53
C HIS A 9 18.84 -13.03 18.11
N TYR A 10 20.06 -12.55 17.91
CA TYR A 10 20.61 -12.16 16.62
C TYR A 10 22.15 -12.22 16.66
N GLU A 11 22.79 -12.10 15.49
CA GLU A 11 24.23 -12.06 15.36
C GLU A 11 24.73 -10.61 15.32
N PRO A 12 25.26 -10.06 16.44
CA PRO A 12 25.71 -8.67 16.49
C PRO A 12 26.85 -8.37 15.52
N GLU A 13 27.70 -9.33 15.28
CA GLU A 13 28.91 -9.21 14.42
C GLU A 13 28.53 -8.91 12.97
N THR A 14 27.44 -9.45 12.48
CA THR A 14 26.95 -9.26 11.09
C THR A 14 25.94 -8.11 10.96
N LEU A 15 25.43 -7.57 12.07
CA LEU A 15 24.35 -6.60 12.07
C LEU A 15 24.65 -5.37 11.22
N VAL A 16 25.82 -4.75 11.39
CA VAL A 16 26.20 -3.53 10.64
C VAL A 16 26.27 -3.81 9.14
N ALA A 17 26.85 -4.94 8.74
CA ALA A 17 26.91 -5.33 7.33
C ALA A 17 25.51 -5.58 6.73
N ARG A 18 24.62 -6.23 7.50
CA ARG A 18 23.22 -6.44 7.10
C ARG A 18 22.45 -5.13 7.00
N MET A 19 22.63 -4.22 7.97
CA MET A 19 22.03 -2.88 7.92
C MET A 19 22.49 -2.10 6.68
N GLN A 20 23.78 -2.13 6.36
CA GLN A 20 24.33 -1.48 5.17
C GLN A 20 23.78 -2.09 3.88
N SER A 21 23.64 -3.41 3.79
CA SER A 21 23.11 -4.09 2.60
C SER A 21 21.64 -3.76 2.32
N PHE A 22 20.85 -3.46 3.36
CA PHE A 22 19.48 -3.00 3.24
C PHE A 22 19.33 -1.47 3.26
N GLY A 23 20.43 -0.72 3.20
CA GLY A 23 20.41 0.73 3.09
C GLY A 23 19.98 1.46 4.36
N TYR A 24 20.24 0.92 5.54
CA TYR A 24 20.09 1.65 6.80
C TYR A 24 21.19 2.69 6.93
N THR A 25 20.81 3.89 7.34
CA THR A 25 21.74 5.00 7.61
C THR A 25 21.59 5.46 9.06
N ILE A 26 22.56 6.25 9.51
CA ILE A 26 22.50 6.85 10.85
C ILE A 26 21.27 7.74 10.99
N GLU A 27 20.94 8.48 9.93
CA GLU A 27 19.76 9.33 9.86
C GLU A 27 18.46 8.50 10.01
N THR A 28 18.38 7.36 9.31
CA THR A 28 17.21 6.46 9.45
C THR A 28 17.07 5.99 10.91
N MET A 29 18.17 5.69 11.57
CA MET A 29 18.12 5.29 12.98
C MET A 29 17.71 6.45 13.89
N GLN A 30 18.40 7.59 13.80
CA GLN A 30 18.24 8.71 14.74
C GLN A 30 16.96 9.52 14.52
N PHE A 31 16.53 9.70 13.29
CA PHE A 31 15.38 10.56 12.97
C PHE A 31 14.10 9.80 12.66
N MET A 32 14.18 8.50 12.39
CA MET A 32 13.01 7.69 12.05
C MET A 32 12.73 6.61 13.08
N LEU A 33 13.61 5.61 13.23
CA LEU A 33 13.31 4.42 14.03
C LEU A 33 13.30 4.69 15.54
N LEU A 34 14.32 5.36 16.09
CA LEU A 34 14.38 5.63 17.53
C LEU A 34 13.24 6.55 17.98
N PRO A 35 12.94 7.69 17.32
CA PRO A 35 11.78 8.52 17.66
C PRO A 35 10.45 7.77 17.54
N MET A 36 10.28 6.93 16.51
CA MET A 36 9.06 6.15 16.32
C MET A 36 8.79 5.22 17.50
N VAL A 37 9.81 4.57 18.02
CA VAL A 37 9.69 3.68 19.18
C VAL A 37 9.45 4.47 20.46
N CYS A 38 10.21 5.56 20.67
CA CYS A 38 10.11 6.38 21.89
C CYS A 38 8.75 7.07 22.02
N GLU A 39 8.26 7.65 20.93
CA GLU A 39 7.02 8.44 20.93
C GLU A 39 5.80 7.58 20.54
N ALA A 40 6.01 6.34 20.11
CA ALA A 40 4.98 5.42 19.60
C ALA A 40 4.09 6.10 18.54
N ARG A 41 4.72 6.85 17.63
CA ARG A 41 4.12 7.52 16.47
C ARG A 41 5.15 7.72 15.37
N ASP A 42 4.69 7.97 14.15
CA ASP A 42 5.53 8.33 13.03
C ASP A 42 6.23 9.68 13.28
N PRO A 43 7.56 9.78 13.14
CA PRO A 43 8.28 11.04 13.28
C PRO A 43 8.01 11.93 12.07
N LEU A 44 7.13 12.92 12.24
CA LEU A 44 6.75 13.87 11.21
C LEU A 44 7.61 15.12 11.27
N GLY A 45 8.13 15.55 10.12
CA GLY A 45 8.79 16.84 9.95
C GLY A 45 7.81 17.92 9.48
N SER A 46 8.05 19.18 9.91
CA SER A 46 7.21 20.33 9.52
C SER A 46 7.52 20.88 8.11
N MET A 47 8.71 20.59 7.57
CA MET A 47 9.21 21.17 6.33
C MET A 47 8.94 20.30 5.08
N GLY A 48 8.25 19.17 5.23
CA GLY A 48 8.02 18.23 4.12
C GLY A 48 9.26 17.44 3.73
N ASN A 49 9.29 16.99 2.49
CA ASN A 49 10.39 16.19 1.93
C ASN A 49 10.83 16.79 0.57
N ASP A 50 12.03 17.34 0.54
CA ASP A 50 12.65 17.97 -0.64
C ASP A 50 13.44 16.95 -1.50
N SER A 51 13.40 15.66 -1.17
CA SER A 51 14.09 14.64 -1.94
C SER A 51 13.51 14.56 -3.36
N ALA A 52 14.39 14.49 -4.36
CA ALA A 52 13.98 14.24 -5.73
C ALA A 52 13.22 12.91 -5.85
N LEU A 53 12.33 12.82 -6.84
CA LEU A 53 11.69 11.54 -7.18
C LEU A 53 12.77 10.49 -7.45
N ALA A 54 12.54 9.25 -7.06
CA ALA A 54 13.51 8.16 -7.19
C ALA A 54 13.99 7.99 -8.64
N CYS A 55 13.09 8.12 -9.62
CA CYS A 55 13.42 8.04 -11.05
C CYS A 55 14.29 9.20 -11.58
N LEU A 56 14.40 10.31 -10.84
CA LEU A 56 15.23 11.46 -11.18
C LEU A 56 16.53 11.51 -10.37
N SER A 57 16.75 10.55 -9.48
CA SER A 57 17.96 10.46 -8.67
C SER A 57 19.04 9.68 -9.40
N ASP A 58 20.26 10.21 -9.40
CA ASP A 58 21.47 9.53 -9.87
C ASP A 58 22.05 8.55 -8.83
N LYS A 59 21.48 8.54 -7.62
CA LYS A 59 21.82 7.59 -6.55
C LYS A 59 20.83 6.41 -6.53
N SER A 60 21.35 5.24 -6.18
CA SER A 60 20.50 4.07 -5.95
C SER A 60 19.47 4.35 -4.87
N ARG A 61 18.20 4.04 -5.14
CA ARG A 61 17.06 4.19 -4.23
C ARG A 61 16.42 2.83 -3.96
N MET A 62 15.74 2.72 -2.83
CA MET A 62 14.96 1.54 -2.55
C MET A 62 13.76 1.46 -3.50
N ILE A 63 13.31 0.24 -3.81
CA ILE A 63 12.15 0.05 -4.70
C ILE A 63 10.90 0.79 -4.20
N TYR A 64 10.73 0.89 -2.88
CA TYR A 64 9.62 1.57 -2.22
C TYR A 64 9.54 3.06 -2.57
N ASP A 65 10.66 3.71 -2.85
CA ASP A 65 10.72 5.13 -3.19
C ASP A 65 10.11 5.45 -4.57
N TYR A 66 9.99 4.43 -5.43
CA TYR A 66 9.35 4.55 -6.75
C TYR A 66 7.82 4.50 -6.67
N PHE A 67 7.25 4.24 -5.49
CA PHE A 67 5.81 4.18 -5.32
C PHE A 67 5.27 5.41 -4.60
N LYS A 68 4.16 5.92 -5.10
CA LYS A 68 3.42 7.03 -4.51
C LYS A 68 1.98 6.61 -4.23
N GLN A 69 1.45 7.00 -3.08
CA GLN A 69 0.05 6.78 -2.78
C GLN A 69 -0.82 7.73 -3.59
N LEU A 70 -1.88 7.21 -4.17
CA LEU A 70 -2.90 8.00 -4.87
C LEU A 70 -3.69 8.87 -3.89
N PHE A 71 -4.27 9.96 -4.38
CA PHE A 71 -5.18 10.79 -3.59
C PHE A 71 -6.53 10.10 -3.39
N ALA A 72 -7.16 10.35 -2.23
CA ALA A 72 -8.55 9.97 -2.01
C ALA A 72 -9.47 10.72 -2.99
N GLN A 73 -10.38 9.97 -3.61
CA GLN A 73 -11.42 10.53 -4.47
C GLN A 73 -12.64 10.96 -3.65
N ILE A 74 -13.54 11.76 -4.24
CA ILE A 74 -14.80 12.18 -3.61
C ILE A 74 -15.65 10.98 -3.16
N THR A 75 -15.57 9.88 -3.90
CA THR A 75 -16.28 8.63 -3.62
C THR A 75 -15.74 7.88 -2.41
N ASN A 76 -14.50 8.17 -1.98
CA ASN A 76 -13.85 7.58 -0.82
C ASN A 76 -13.49 8.68 0.17
N PRO A 77 -14.46 9.26 0.92
CA PRO A 77 -14.19 10.35 1.84
C PRO A 77 -13.25 9.88 2.96
N PRO A 78 -12.26 10.70 3.35
CA PRO A 78 -11.36 10.37 4.43
C PRO A 78 -12.12 10.24 5.75
N ILE A 79 -11.61 9.36 6.62
CA ILE A 79 -12.15 9.15 7.95
C ILE A 79 -11.50 10.18 8.89
N ASP A 80 -12.33 10.87 9.69
CA ASP A 80 -11.84 11.83 10.68
C ASP A 80 -11.22 11.13 11.90
N SER A 81 -10.39 11.85 12.66
CA SER A 81 -9.63 11.30 13.78
C SER A 81 -10.49 10.82 14.96
N ILE A 82 -11.73 11.27 15.07
CA ILE A 82 -12.66 10.82 16.11
C ILE A 82 -13.27 9.47 15.73
N ARG A 83 -13.67 9.32 14.45
CA ARG A 83 -14.19 8.05 13.93
C ARG A 83 -13.12 6.98 13.79
N GLU A 84 -11.85 7.36 13.58
CA GLU A 84 -10.73 6.44 13.42
C GLU A 84 -10.69 5.38 14.53
N GLU A 85 -10.85 5.78 15.79
CA GLU A 85 -10.82 4.85 16.93
C GLU A 85 -12.00 3.88 16.96
N VAL A 86 -13.13 4.25 16.39
CA VAL A 86 -14.37 3.45 16.45
C VAL A 86 -14.52 2.50 15.26
N VAL A 87 -14.15 2.97 14.05
CA VAL A 87 -14.45 2.25 12.80
C VAL A 87 -13.26 1.56 12.18
N MET A 88 -12.02 1.90 12.58
CA MET A 88 -10.82 1.37 11.96
C MET A 88 -10.19 0.24 12.75
N SER A 89 -9.69 -0.76 12.06
CA SER A 89 -9.00 -1.90 12.66
C SER A 89 -7.84 -2.39 11.80
N LEU A 90 -6.72 -2.71 12.48
CA LEU A 90 -5.59 -3.44 11.91
C LEU A 90 -5.71 -4.95 12.11
N THR A 91 -6.76 -5.42 12.78
CA THR A 91 -6.99 -6.86 12.95
C THR A 91 -7.28 -7.50 11.59
N CYS A 92 -6.61 -8.59 11.33
CA CYS A 92 -6.78 -9.38 10.10
C CYS A 92 -6.82 -10.86 10.40
N PHE A 93 -7.52 -11.59 9.54
CA PHE A 93 -7.58 -13.03 9.58
C PHE A 93 -6.75 -13.58 8.43
N ILE A 94 -5.76 -14.40 8.71
CA ILE A 94 -4.84 -14.95 7.71
C ILE A 94 -5.02 -16.47 7.58
N GLY A 95 -4.66 -16.99 6.42
CA GLY A 95 -4.76 -18.41 6.09
C GLY A 95 -5.79 -18.70 5.00
N PRO A 96 -6.04 -19.98 4.71
CA PRO A 96 -6.90 -20.40 3.62
C PRO A 96 -8.35 -19.91 3.79
N GLU A 97 -8.88 -19.30 2.75
CA GLU A 97 -10.29 -18.94 2.64
C GLU A 97 -11.06 -20.06 1.93
N ARG A 98 -12.31 -20.23 2.32
CA ARG A 98 -13.21 -21.22 1.73
C ARG A 98 -14.17 -20.58 0.74
N ASN A 99 -14.93 -21.40 0.02
CA ASN A 99 -15.91 -20.94 -0.95
C ASN A 99 -17.01 -20.10 -0.26
N LEU A 100 -17.13 -18.83 -0.63
CA LEU A 100 -18.10 -17.89 -0.04
C LEU A 100 -19.56 -18.26 -0.30
N LEU A 101 -19.82 -19.16 -1.27
CA LEU A 101 -21.18 -19.65 -1.57
C LEU A 101 -21.63 -20.80 -0.65
N GLU A 102 -20.73 -21.30 0.19
CA GLU A 102 -20.99 -22.38 1.14
C GLU A 102 -20.80 -21.87 2.57
N THR A 103 -21.59 -22.37 3.51
CA THR A 103 -21.46 -22.03 4.93
C THR A 103 -21.05 -23.29 5.70
N THR A 104 -19.75 -23.43 5.94
CA THR A 104 -19.21 -24.55 6.71
C THR A 104 -18.38 -24.03 7.90
N PRO A 105 -18.21 -24.83 8.99
CA PRO A 105 -17.38 -24.43 10.12
C PRO A 105 -15.93 -24.09 9.76
N GLU A 106 -15.43 -24.63 8.66
CA GLU A 106 -14.06 -24.41 8.17
C GLU A 106 -13.79 -22.94 7.74
N HIS A 107 -14.84 -22.15 7.48
CA HIS A 107 -14.69 -20.71 7.15
C HIS A 107 -14.13 -19.89 8.32
N VAL A 108 -14.32 -20.32 9.56
CA VAL A 108 -13.79 -19.67 10.76
C VAL A 108 -12.41 -20.22 11.17
N HIS A 109 -11.90 -21.23 10.47
CA HIS A 109 -10.59 -21.83 10.74
C HIS A 109 -9.48 -20.97 10.12
N ARG A 110 -9.27 -19.78 10.70
CA ARG A 110 -8.27 -18.79 10.29
C ARG A 110 -7.50 -18.28 11.49
N LEU A 111 -6.24 -17.89 11.28
CA LEU A 111 -5.42 -17.30 12.34
C LEU A 111 -5.75 -15.81 12.46
N GLU A 112 -6.20 -15.37 13.63
CA GLU A 112 -6.42 -13.97 13.94
C GLU A 112 -5.11 -13.28 14.34
N LEU A 113 -4.78 -12.20 13.68
CA LEU A 113 -3.70 -11.29 14.02
C LEU A 113 -4.30 -9.92 14.38
N HIS A 114 -3.99 -9.42 15.57
CA HIS A 114 -4.42 -8.09 15.99
C HIS A 114 -3.63 -6.96 15.31
N HIS A 115 -2.50 -7.29 14.70
CA HIS A 115 -1.62 -6.35 14.02
C HIS A 115 -0.91 -7.03 12.85
N PRO A 116 -0.77 -6.36 11.67
CA PRO A 116 -0.08 -6.96 10.52
C PRO A 116 1.44 -7.09 10.73
N ILE A 117 2.01 -6.30 11.65
CA ILE A 117 3.42 -6.44 12.01
C ILE A 117 3.54 -7.46 13.15
N ILE A 118 4.34 -8.49 12.92
CA ILE A 118 4.55 -9.60 13.87
C ILE A 118 5.99 -9.59 14.39
N SER A 119 6.15 -9.99 15.65
CA SER A 119 7.47 -10.17 16.28
C SER A 119 8.19 -11.42 15.76
N ASN A 120 9.46 -11.57 16.09
CA ASN A 120 10.21 -12.76 15.74
C ASN A 120 9.63 -14.01 16.41
N ASP A 121 9.16 -13.88 17.66
CA ASP A 121 8.54 -14.99 18.39
C ASP A 121 7.19 -15.38 17.80
N GLU A 122 6.36 -14.39 17.43
CA GLU A 122 5.10 -14.63 16.73
C GLU A 122 5.34 -15.35 15.40
N LEU A 123 6.37 -14.95 14.64
CA LEU A 123 6.74 -15.62 13.39
C LEU A 123 7.23 -17.05 13.61
N THR A 124 8.07 -17.26 14.63
CA THR A 124 8.55 -18.61 14.99
C THR A 124 7.37 -19.51 15.36
N ASN A 125 6.43 -19.01 16.16
CA ASN A 125 5.22 -19.77 16.50
C ASN A 125 4.38 -20.11 15.27
N ILE A 126 4.31 -19.24 14.26
CA ILE A 126 3.59 -19.53 13.00
C ILE A 126 4.36 -20.55 12.15
N ARG A 127 5.72 -20.52 12.17
CA ARG A 127 6.55 -21.51 11.47
C ARG A 127 6.41 -22.90 12.05
N ASP A 128 6.36 -22.98 13.37
CA ASP A 128 6.32 -24.24 14.11
C ASP A 128 4.90 -24.75 14.32
N ILE A 129 3.91 -24.11 13.69
CA ILE A 129 2.51 -24.50 13.83
C ILE A 129 2.23 -25.79 13.05
N GLU A 130 2.04 -26.88 13.78
CA GLU A 130 1.61 -28.18 13.25
C GLU A 130 0.26 -28.59 13.87
N ARG A 131 -0.67 -27.65 13.93
CA ARG A 131 -1.92 -27.83 14.64
C ARG A 131 -3.10 -27.66 13.71
N ASP A 132 -4.08 -28.54 13.83
CA ASP A 132 -5.38 -28.43 13.17
C ASP A 132 -5.31 -28.30 11.62
N GLY A 133 -4.26 -28.88 11.00
CA GLY A 133 -4.07 -28.83 9.55
C GLY A 133 -3.39 -27.56 9.04
N TRP A 134 -2.89 -26.70 9.92
CA TRP A 134 -2.02 -25.59 9.52
C TRP A 134 -0.59 -26.06 9.36
N ALA A 135 0.04 -25.63 8.30
CA ALA A 135 1.45 -25.84 8.03
C ALA A 135 2.04 -24.61 7.33
N THR A 136 3.29 -24.30 7.63
CA THR A 136 3.99 -23.12 7.08
C THR A 136 5.21 -23.56 6.28
N LYS A 137 5.39 -22.98 5.09
CA LYS A 137 6.58 -23.16 4.24
C LYS A 137 7.36 -21.85 4.16
N THR A 138 8.64 -21.88 4.48
CA THR A 138 9.54 -20.75 4.23
C THR A 138 10.14 -20.86 2.84
N ILE A 139 10.05 -19.77 2.07
CA ILE A 139 10.61 -19.63 0.72
C ILE A 139 11.73 -18.58 0.80
N ASP A 140 12.93 -18.99 0.45
CA ASP A 140 14.09 -18.09 0.39
C ASP A 140 13.99 -17.20 -0.85
N ILE A 141 13.97 -15.88 -0.66
CA ILE A 141 13.91 -14.89 -1.75
C ILE A 141 15.29 -14.34 -2.13
N THR A 142 16.38 -14.95 -1.64
CA THR A 142 17.73 -14.56 -2.03
C THR A 142 18.19 -15.30 -3.27
N PHE A 143 19.07 -14.69 -4.06
CA PHE A 143 19.67 -15.27 -5.26
C PHE A 143 21.16 -15.02 -5.32
N GLU A 144 21.89 -15.75 -6.16
CA GLU A 144 23.33 -15.62 -6.30
C GLU A 144 23.69 -14.30 -6.98
N LYS A 145 24.58 -13.53 -6.36
CA LYS A 145 25.07 -12.25 -6.87
C LYS A 145 25.72 -12.38 -8.25
N ALA A 146 26.41 -13.49 -8.50
CA ALA A 146 27.10 -13.73 -9.76
C ALA A 146 26.14 -13.90 -10.96
N SER A 147 24.89 -14.27 -10.73
CA SER A 147 23.88 -14.47 -11.79
C SER A 147 23.23 -13.16 -12.27
N GLY A 148 23.48 -12.02 -11.60
CA GLY A 148 23.03 -10.69 -12.03
C GLY A 148 21.52 -10.58 -12.26
N CYS A 149 21.13 -9.82 -13.29
CA CYS A 149 19.71 -9.58 -13.61
C CYS A 149 18.97 -10.86 -14.02
N ASP A 150 19.61 -11.76 -14.77
CA ASP A 150 19.01 -13.02 -15.17
C ASP A 150 18.68 -13.90 -13.97
N GLY A 151 19.58 -13.91 -12.97
CA GLY A 151 19.35 -14.59 -11.69
C GLY A 151 18.19 -14.00 -10.91
N MET A 152 18.02 -12.67 -10.93
CA MET A 152 16.88 -12.01 -10.30
C MET A 152 15.56 -12.41 -10.96
N LEU A 153 15.49 -12.41 -12.29
CA LEU A 153 14.29 -12.80 -13.03
C LEU A 153 13.95 -14.28 -12.81
N ALA A 154 14.96 -15.16 -12.87
CA ALA A 154 14.77 -16.59 -12.57
C ALA A 154 14.30 -16.82 -11.12
N GLN A 155 14.77 -16.00 -10.18
CA GLN A 155 14.34 -16.06 -8.78
C GLN A 155 12.86 -15.69 -8.64
N ILE A 156 12.37 -14.67 -9.36
CA ILE A 156 10.95 -14.30 -9.36
C ILE A 156 10.10 -15.47 -9.84
N ASP A 157 10.48 -16.12 -10.94
CA ASP A 157 9.75 -17.27 -11.46
C ASP A 157 9.76 -18.44 -10.46
N ARG A 158 10.91 -18.75 -9.87
CA ARG A 158 11.06 -19.79 -8.87
C ARG A 158 10.16 -19.61 -7.65
N ILE A 159 10.12 -18.40 -7.05
CA ILE A 159 9.28 -18.16 -5.88
C ILE A 159 7.79 -18.25 -6.19
N CYS A 160 7.39 -17.87 -7.40
CA CYS A 160 6.01 -18.01 -7.87
C CYS A 160 5.61 -19.50 -8.00
N GLU A 161 6.46 -20.30 -8.64
CA GLU A 161 6.25 -21.74 -8.80
C GLU A 161 6.25 -22.47 -7.45
N GLU A 162 7.21 -22.14 -6.55
CA GLU A 162 7.27 -22.71 -5.19
C GLU A 162 6.03 -22.37 -4.36
N SER A 163 5.46 -21.17 -4.56
CA SER A 163 4.23 -20.75 -3.88
C SER A 163 3.02 -21.57 -4.34
N SER A 164 2.87 -21.79 -5.65
CA SER A 164 1.83 -22.68 -6.20
C SER A 164 2.04 -24.14 -5.78
N GLN A 165 3.29 -24.59 -5.69
CA GLN A 165 3.59 -25.94 -5.22
C GLN A 165 3.25 -26.09 -3.71
N ALA A 166 3.53 -25.07 -2.89
CA ALA A 166 3.17 -25.08 -1.48
C ALA A 166 1.66 -25.27 -1.26
N ILE A 167 0.82 -24.67 -2.11
CA ILE A 167 -0.64 -24.87 -2.05
C ILE A 167 -1.02 -26.30 -2.36
N LYS A 168 -0.39 -26.91 -3.38
CA LYS A 168 -0.64 -28.32 -3.76
C LYS A 168 -0.18 -29.29 -2.66
N ASP A 169 0.90 -28.94 -1.96
CA ASP A 169 1.45 -29.70 -0.83
C ASP A 169 0.61 -29.53 0.46
N GLY A 170 -0.40 -28.64 0.47
CA GLY A 170 -1.32 -28.45 1.57
C GLY A 170 -0.87 -27.45 2.64
N TYR A 171 0.12 -26.61 2.35
CA TYR A 171 0.54 -25.55 3.28
C TYR A 171 -0.51 -24.43 3.36
N SER A 172 -0.72 -23.92 4.58
CA SER A 172 -1.66 -22.83 4.86
C SER A 172 -1.01 -21.45 4.80
N PHE A 173 0.30 -21.41 5.05
CA PHE A 173 1.09 -20.18 5.06
C PHE A 173 2.39 -20.34 4.27
N ILE A 174 2.80 -19.28 3.61
CA ILE A 174 4.16 -19.14 3.09
C ILE A 174 4.83 -17.93 3.76
N VAL A 175 6.12 -18.08 4.08
CA VAL A 175 6.98 -17.02 4.58
C VAL A 175 8.01 -16.70 3.52
N LEU A 176 7.93 -15.53 2.90
CA LEU A 176 8.96 -15.01 2.01
C LEU A 176 10.06 -14.39 2.86
N SER A 177 11.27 -14.96 2.85
CA SER A 177 12.34 -14.56 3.76
C SER A 177 13.60 -14.15 3.01
N ASP A 178 14.16 -13.00 3.39
CA ASP A 178 15.47 -12.50 2.90
C ASP A 178 16.63 -12.73 3.88
N ARG A 179 16.43 -13.53 4.93
CA ARG A 179 17.45 -13.74 5.97
C ARG A 179 18.76 -14.36 5.47
N ASN A 180 18.73 -15.10 4.36
CA ASN A 180 19.89 -15.83 3.84
C ASN A 180 20.84 -14.96 3.01
N ILE A 181 20.84 -13.63 3.24
CA ILE A 181 21.82 -12.75 2.60
C ILE A 181 23.23 -13.06 3.08
N SER A 182 24.18 -12.98 2.15
CA SER A 182 25.60 -13.20 2.40
C SER A 182 26.46 -12.41 1.42
N ALA A 183 27.78 -12.55 1.49
CA ALA A 183 28.69 -11.91 0.53
C ALA A 183 28.40 -12.33 -0.94
N ASP A 184 27.91 -13.57 -1.13
CA ASP A 184 27.65 -14.16 -2.43
C ASP A 184 26.14 -14.18 -2.82
N ARG A 185 25.25 -13.90 -1.87
CA ARG A 185 23.79 -13.93 -2.06
C ARG A 185 23.15 -12.58 -1.77
N MET A 186 22.39 -12.10 -2.72
CA MET A 186 21.62 -10.86 -2.63
C MET A 186 20.13 -11.16 -2.37
N ALA A 187 19.47 -10.29 -1.60
CA ALA A 187 18.03 -10.35 -1.46
C ALA A 187 17.35 -9.80 -2.72
N LEU A 188 16.35 -10.54 -3.21
CA LEU A 188 15.31 -9.92 -4.02
C LEU A 188 14.51 -8.96 -3.13
N SER A 189 14.15 -7.77 -3.62
CA SER A 189 13.31 -6.88 -2.82
C SER A 189 12.04 -7.57 -2.36
N ALA A 190 11.75 -7.46 -1.08
CA ALA A 190 10.57 -8.05 -0.47
C ALA A 190 9.26 -7.56 -1.10
N LEU A 191 9.23 -6.31 -1.57
CA LEU A 191 8.08 -5.75 -2.28
C LEU A 191 7.87 -6.40 -3.66
N ILE A 192 8.96 -6.60 -4.42
CA ILE A 192 8.93 -7.33 -5.71
C ILE A 192 8.48 -8.77 -5.48
N ALA A 193 9.08 -9.46 -4.51
CA ALA A 193 8.74 -10.85 -4.20
C ALA A 193 7.27 -11.01 -3.79
N CYS A 194 6.79 -10.13 -2.89
CA CYS A 194 5.41 -10.14 -2.43
C CYS A 194 4.43 -9.86 -3.57
N GLY A 195 4.69 -8.80 -4.36
CA GLY A 195 3.85 -8.43 -5.50
C GLY A 195 3.79 -9.52 -6.57
N ALA A 196 4.93 -10.09 -6.95
CA ALA A 196 5.00 -11.16 -7.94
C ALA A 196 4.21 -12.39 -7.49
N VAL A 197 4.44 -12.88 -6.27
CA VAL A 197 3.71 -14.04 -5.70
C VAL A 197 2.21 -13.74 -5.60
N HIS A 198 1.84 -12.58 -5.08
CA HIS A 198 0.43 -12.18 -4.95
C HIS A 198 -0.28 -12.21 -6.29
N HIS A 199 0.27 -11.55 -7.32
CA HIS A 199 -0.37 -11.46 -8.63
C HIS A 199 -0.32 -12.79 -9.40
N HIS A 200 0.75 -13.57 -9.27
CA HIS A 200 0.81 -14.93 -9.79
C HIS A 200 -0.32 -15.80 -9.24
N LEU A 201 -0.51 -15.79 -7.91
CA LEU A 201 -1.58 -16.56 -7.27
C LEU A 201 -2.99 -16.02 -7.58
N VAL A 202 -3.13 -14.72 -7.83
CA VAL A 202 -4.40 -14.15 -8.33
C VAL A 202 -4.68 -14.64 -9.73
N ALA A 203 -3.70 -14.61 -10.65
CA ALA A 203 -3.84 -15.06 -12.02
C ALA A 203 -4.16 -16.57 -12.12
N SER A 204 -3.60 -17.39 -11.22
CA SER A 204 -3.87 -18.83 -11.14
C SER A 204 -5.14 -19.18 -10.34
N HIS A 205 -5.87 -18.18 -9.79
CA HIS A 205 -7.04 -18.38 -8.92
C HIS A 205 -6.73 -19.14 -7.61
N GLU A 206 -5.52 -19.03 -7.11
CA GLU A 206 -5.04 -19.74 -5.92
C GLU A 206 -4.81 -18.83 -4.71
N ARG A 207 -4.86 -17.49 -4.87
CA ARG A 207 -4.48 -16.52 -3.84
C ARG A 207 -5.21 -16.70 -2.51
N THR A 208 -6.48 -17.08 -2.54
CA THR A 208 -7.31 -17.25 -1.34
C THR A 208 -6.99 -18.53 -0.56
N ARG A 209 -6.19 -19.44 -1.13
CA ARG A 209 -5.87 -20.72 -0.52
C ARG A 209 -4.70 -20.68 0.45
N ILE A 210 -3.94 -19.58 0.49
CA ILE A 210 -2.72 -19.47 1.28
C ILE A 210 -2.53 -18.07 1.84
N GLY A 211 -1.98 -17.96 3.06
CA GLY A 211 -1.54 -16.71 3.66
C GLY A 211 -0.10 -16.38 3.27
N ILE A 212 0.20 -15.11 2.97
CA ILE A 212 1.53 -14.62 2.61
C ILE A 212 2.10 -13.81 3.77
N ILE A 213 3.18 -14.28 4.34
CA ILE A 213 3.94 -13.59 5.39
C ILE A 213 5.27 -13.15 4.80
N VAL A 214 5.68 -11.92 5.09
CA VAL A 214 6.94 -11.36 4.59
C VAL A 214 7.89 -11.15 5.76
N GLU A 215 9.01 -11.84 5.77
CA GLU A 215 10.12 -11.66 6.72
C GLU A 215 11.23 -10.92 6.00
N THR A 216 11.47 -9.65 6.38
CA THR A 216 12.36 -8.80 5.59
C THR A 216 13.21 -7.85 6.44
N GLY A 217 14.44 -7.61 5.97
CA GLY A 217 15.29 -6.56 6.46
C GLY A 217 15.02 -5.18 5.85
N GLU A 218 14.24 -5.09 4.76
CA GLU A 218 13.96 -3.81 4.09
C GLU A 218 12.97 -2.93 4.85
N ALA A 219 11.87 -3.54 5.35
CA ALA A 219 10.76 -2.80 5.91
C ALA A 219 11.13 -2.15 7.26
N ARG A 220 11.06 -0.82 7.33
CA ARG A 220 11.37 -0.03 8.53
C ARG A 220 10.49 1.18 8.72
N GLU A 221 9.92 1.72 7.65
CA GLU A 221 9.06 2.91 7.65
C GLU A 221 7.60 2.55 7.40
N VAL A 222 6.71 3.44 7.78
CA VAL A 222 5.26 3.26 7.59
C VAL A 222 4.92 3.01 6.12
N HIS A 223 5.55 3.77 5.21
CA HIS A 223 5.36 3.62 3.77
C HIS A 223 5.70 2.21 3.27
N HIS A 224 6.78 1.62 3.78
CA HIS A 224 7.17 0.26 3.41
C HIS A 224 6.12 -0.78 3.84
N HIS A 225 5.62 -0.66 5.06
CA HIS A 225 4.58 -1.57 5.57
C HIS A 225 3.26 -1.41 4.82
N CYS A 226 2.86 -0.16 4.51
CA CYS A 226 1.67 0.11 3.71
C CYS A 226 1.77 -0.49 2.32
N LEU A 227 2.92 -0.38 1.65
CA LEU A 227 3.15 -0.99 0.34
C LEU A 227 3.09 -2.50 0.39
N LEU A 228 3.78 -3.14 1.33
CA LEU A 228 3.77 -4.60 1.44
C LEU A 228 2.34 -5.14 1.66
N VAL A 229 1.57 -4.53 2.56
CA VAL A 229 0.15 -4.92 2.75
C VAL A 229 -0.67 -4.60 1.51
N GLY A 230 -0.48 -3.43 0.90
CA GLY A 230 -1.17 -3.02 -0.31
C GLY A 230 -0.94 -3.97 -1.50
N TYR A 231 0.24 -4.56 -1.58
CA TYR A 231 0.60 -5.56 -2.59
C TYR A 231 0.48 -7.02 -2.13
N GLY A 232 -0.26 -7.27 -1.06
CA GLY A 232 -0.77 -8.60 -0.75
C GLY A 232 -0.15 -9.31 0.45
N ALA A 233 0.76 -8.69 1.19
CA ALA A 233 1.24 -9.28 2.44
C ALA A 233 0.11 -9.34 3.48
N ASP A 234 -0.05 -10.49 4.10
CA ASP A 234 -1.00 -10.70 5.20
C ASP A 234 -0.37 -10.32 6.55
N ALA A 235 0.93 -10.57 6.71
CA ALA A 235 1.71 -10.16 7.86
C ALA A 235 3.16 -9.85 7.46
N ILE A 236 3.83 -9.02 8.26
CA ILE A 236 5.19 -8.56 8.01
C ILE A 236 6.00 -8.72 9.29
N ASN A 237 7.17 -9.34 9.18
CA ASN A 237 8.19 -9.36 10.24
C ASN A 237 9.39 -8.52 9.81
N PRO A 238 9.53 -7.28 10.30
CA PRO A 238 10.67 -6.42 10.03
C PRO A 238 11.85 -6.75 10.98
N TYR A 239 12.39 -7.95 10.87
CA TYR A 239 13.36 -8.48 11.83
C TYR A 239 14.55 -7.57 12.04
N LEU A 240 15.12 -7.01 10.97
CA LEU A 240 16.31 -6.19 11.04
C LEU A 240 16.06 -4.84 11.74
N ALA A 241 14.87 -4.27 11.59
CA ALA A 241 14.47 -3.06 12.33
C ALA A 241 14.45 -3.35 13.83
N PHE A 242 13.88 -4.48 14.25
CA PHE A 242 13.90 -4.89 15.66
C PHE A 242 15.33 -5.10 16.19
N GLU A 243 16.17 -5.78 15.43
CA GLU A 243 17.56 -6.04 15.79
C GLU A 243 18.38 -4.73 15.92
N ALA A 244 18.20 -3.80 14.97
CA ALA A 244 18.87 -2.51 14.98
C ALA A 244 18.46 -1.62 16.16
N ILE A 245 17.16 -1.59 16.49
CA ILE A 245 16.66 -0.83 17.64
C ILE A 245 17.15 -1.49 18.96
N TRP A 246 17.14 -2.82 19.03
CA TRP A 246 17.67 -3.54 20.18
C TRP A 246 19.15 -3.26 20.41
N GLN A 247 19.97 -3.27 19.35
CA GLN A 247 21.38 -2.89 19.44
C GLN A 247 21.53 -1.44 19.95
N SER A 248 20.71 -0.52 19.46
CA SER A 248 20.73 0.88 19.93
C SER A 248 20.42 1.02 21.42
N LEU A 249 19.58 0.14 21.99
CA LEU A 249 19.34 0.06 23.42
C LEU A 249 20.58 -0.45 24.16
N GLN A 250 21.26 -1.46 23.61
CA GLN A 250 22.51 -1.96 24.23
C GLN A 250 23.62 -0.89 24.21
N ASP A 251 23.70 -0.13 23.13
CA ASP A 251 24.65 0.97 22.96
C ASP A 251 24.32 2.22 23.82
N GLY A 252 23.20 2.19 24.55
CA GLY A 252 22.81 3.27 25.47
C GLY A 252 22.15 4.47 24.78
N LEU A 253 21.70 4.35 23.54
CA LEU A 253 20.96 5.38 22.82
C LEU A 253 19.48 5.45 23.22
N LEU A 254 18.99 4.42 23.90
CA LEU A 254 17.64 4.36 24.47
C LEU A 254 17.73 4.16 25.99
N ASP A 255 16.73 4.68 26.71
CA ASP A 255 16.68 4.52 28.17
C ASP A 255 16.17 3.12 28.56
N LYS A 256 17.02 2.34 29.23
CA LYS A 256 16.69 1.01 29.71
C LYS A 256 15.57 0.98 30.76
N ASN A 257 15.29 2.10 31.42
CA ASN A 257 14.17 2.17 32.36
C ASN A 257 12.83 2.22 31.64
N ILE A 258 12.81 2.81 30.44
CA ILE A 258 11.61 2.89 29.58
C ILE A 258 11.45 1.60 28.77
N PHE A 259 12.56 1.06 28.30
CA PHE A 259 12.60 -0.16 27.47
C PHE A 259 13.38 -1.27 28.17
N PRO A 260 12.78 -1.96 29.16
CA PRO A 260 13.49 -2.96 29.97
C PRO A 260 13.82 -4.26 29.18
N ASN A 261 13.11 -4.53 28.10
CA ASN A 261 13.27 -5.77 27.32
C ASN A 261 12.90 -5.56 25.84
N SER A 262 13.18 -6.58 25.01
CA SER A 262 12.87 -6.54 23.57
C SER A 262 11.38 -6.42 23.27
N SER A 263 10.53 -7.03 24.11
CA SER A 263 9.07 -6.93 23.96
C SER A 263 8.57 -5.48 24.07
N SER A 264 9.19 -4.66 24.93
CA SER A 264 8.84 -3.23 25.07
C SER A 264 9.18 -2.44 23.81
N ILE A 265 10.28 -2.74 23.15
CA ILE A 265 10.70 -2.14 21.87
C ILE A 265 9.72 -2.54 20.77
N VAL A 266 9.44 -3.84 20.65
CA VAL A 266 8.52 -4.36 19.64
C VAL A 266 7.12 -3.72 19.81
N LYS A 267 6.63 -3.59 21.05
CA LYS A 267 5.36 -2.91 21.34
C LYS A 267 5.38 -1.44 20.94
N GLY A 268 6.46 -0.73 21.24
CA GLY A 268 6.65 0.68 20.85
C GLY A 268 6.60 0.84 19.33
N TYR A 269 7.38 0.03 18.63
CA TYR A 269 7.42 0.02 17.17
C TYR A 269 6.07 -0.33 16.54
N LYS A 270 5.45 -1.45 16.94
CA LYS A 270 4.11 -1.85 16.46
C LYS A 270 3.08 -0.74 16.67
N LYS A 271 3.09 -0.09 17.84
CA LYS A 271 2.18 1.00 18.15
C LYS A 271 2.42 2.24 17.27
N GLY A 272 3.69 2.60 17.04
CA GLY A 272 4.06 3.74 16.19
C GLY A 272 3.65 3.52 14.74
N VAL A 273 4.07 2.41 14.15
CA VAL A 273 3.73 2.05 12.78
C VAL A 273 2.22 1.86 12.63
N GLY A 274 1.57 1.16 13.57
CA GLY A 274 0.13 0.89 13.51
C GLY A 274 -0.72 2.14 13.48
N LYS A 275 -0.45 3.11 14.37
CA LYS A 275 -1.14 4.40 14.36
C LYS A 275 -0.99 5.13 13.02
N SER A 276 0.17 5.04 12.41
CA SER A 276 0.46 5.74 11.17
C SER A 276 -0.13 5.01 9.97
N MET A 277 -0.16 3.67 9.97
CA MET A 277 -0.90 2.89 8.97
C MET A 277 -2.40 3.22 9.00
N LEU A 278 -3.00 3.34 10.21
CA LEU A 278 -4.40 3.77 10.34
C LEU A 278 -4.63 5.15 9.71
N LYS A 279 -3.72 6.11 9.90
CA LYS A 279 -3.82 7.43 9.22
C LYS A 279 -3.74 7.35 7.71
N VAL A 280 -2.87 6.48 7.17
CA VAL A 280 -2.76 6.24 5.73
C VAL A 280 -4.07 5.65 5.19
N MET A 281 -4.63 4.65 5.89
CA MET A 281 -5.92 4.05 5.54
C MET A 281 -7.07 5.04 5.66
N ALA A 282 -7.09 5.86 6.74
CA ALA A 282 -8.10 6.88 6.97
C ALA A 282 -8.17 7.92 5.84
N LYS A 283 -7.02 8.34 5.29
CA LYS A 283 -6.97 9.25 4.14
C LYS A 283 -7.63 8.67 2.89
N MET A 284 -7.59 7.36 2.73
CA MET A 284 -8.21 6.66 1.60
C MET A 284 -9.66 6.23 1.88
N GLY A 285 -10.17 6.47 3.09
CA GLY A 285 -11.51 6.04 3.50
C GLY A 285 -11.65 4.54 3.69
N ILE A 286 -10.54 3.83 3.91
CA ILE A 286 -10.51 2.37 4.10
C ILE A 286 -10.42 2.06 5.59
N SER A 287 -11.43 1.40 6.15
CA SER A 287 -11.54 1.17 7.59
C SER A 287 -10.93 -0.15 8.08
N THR A 288 -10.80 -1.16 7.22
CA THR A 288 -10.27 -2.47 7.60
C THR A 288 -9.03 -2.84 6.81
N LEU A 289 -8.07 -3.51 7.46
CA LEU A 289 -6.85 -3.95 6.80
C LEU A 289 -7.12 -4.92 5.64
N GLN A 290 -8.15 -5.75 5.77
CA GLN A 290 -8.54 -6.69 4.72
C GLN A 290 -8.95 -5.97 3.42
N SER A 291 -9.63 -4.84 3.53
CA SER A 291 -10.01 -4.01 2.38
C SER A 291 -8.85 -3.18 1.81
N TYR A 292 -7.81 -2.93 2.62
CA TYR A 292 -6.60 -2.26 2.19
C TYR A 292 -5.68 -3.17 1.37
N LYS A 293 -5.69 -4.45 1.68
CA LYS A 293 -4.89 -5.46 0.99
C LYS A 293 -5.36 -5.62 -0.46
N GLY A 294 -4.44 -5.39 -1.42
CA GLY A 294 -4.77 -5.43 -2.85
C GLY A 294 -5.63 -4.27 -3.36
N ALA A 295 -5.77 -3.18 -2.60
CA ALA A 295 -6.62 -2.04 -2.95
C ALA A 295 -6.10 -1.19 -4.12
N GLN A 296 -4.89 -1.43 -4.61
CA GLN A 296 -4.29 -0.73 -5.78
C GLN A 296 -4.26 0.80 -5.63
N ILE A 297 -3.96 1.28 -4.43
CA ILE A 297 -3.94 2.70 -4.08
C ILE A 297 -2.57 3.36 -4.25
N PHE A 298 -1.62 2.66 -4.85
CA PHE A 298 -0.29 3.17 -5.15
C PHE A 298 -0.06 3.20 -6.65
N GLU A 299 0.71 4.18 -7.11
CA GLU A 299 1.26 4.23 -8.46
C GLU A 299 2.78 4.04 -8.43
N ALA A 300 3.31 3.38 -9.44
CA ALA A 300 4.73 3.25 -9.65
C ALA A 300 5.23 4.33 -10.62
N VAL A 301 6.27 5.06 -10.23
CA VAL A 301 6.82 6.17 -11.02
C VAL A 301 8.28 5.86 -11.39
N GLY A 302 8.51 5.55 -12.67
CA GLY A 302 9.85 5.34 -13.21
C GLY A 302 10.42 3.92 -13.06
N LEU A 303 9.56 2.93 -12.84
CA LEU A 303 9.91 1.52 -13.00
C LEU A 303 9.69 1.08 -14.45
N ALA A 304 10.48 0.12 -14.92
CA ALA A 304 10.31 -0.47 -16.23
C ALA A 304 8.99 -1.27 -16.33
N ASP A 305 8.31 -1.17 -17.47
CA ASP A 305 7.04 -1.84 -17.71
C ASP A 305 7.13 -3.37 -17.49
N GLU A 306 8.27 -3.97 -17.85
CA GLU A 306 8.49 -5.40 -17.63
C GLU A 306 8.37 -5.84 -16.16
N ILE A 307 8.89 -5.01 -15.24
CA ILE A 307 8.80 -5.28 -13.79
C ILE A 307 7.38 -5.01 -13.30
N ILE A 308 6.74 -3.96 -13.80
CA ILE A 308 5.36 -3.61 -13.44
C ILE A 308 4.42 -4.73 -13.88
N ASP A 309 4.51 -5.15 -15.13
CA ASP A 309 3.63 -6.18 -15.68
C ASP A 309 3.82 -7.55 -14.99
N ARG A 310 5.02 -7.84 -14.51
CA ARG A 310 5.35 -9.11 -13.86
C ARG A 310 4.98 -9.14 -12.38
N CYS A 311 5.19 -8.02 -11.66
CA CYS A 311 5.11 -8.00 -10.20
C CYS A 311 3.95 -7.17 -9.66
N PHE A 312 3.42 -6.22 -10.44
CA PHE A 312 2.46 -5.21 -9.98
C PHE A 312 1.29 -5.03 -10.95
N ILE A 313 0.85 -6.12 -11.57
CA ILE A 313 -0.23 -6.14 -12.57
C ILE A 313 -1.45 -5.36 -12.08
N CYS A 314 -2.01 -4.51 -12.94
CA CYS A 314 -3.19 -3.64 -12.76
C CYS A 314 -2.96 -2.17 -12.39
N LEU A 315 -1.77 -1.71 -12.04
CA LEU A 315 -1.55 -0.27 -11.79
C LEU A 315 -1.88 0.60 -13.02
N LEU A 316 -1.39 0.19 -14.20
CA LEU A 316 -1.60 0.92 -15.46
C LEU A 316 -3.02 0.78 -16.04
N TYR A 317 -3.68 -0.35 -15.82
CA TYR A 317 -5.05 -0.58 -16.34
C TYR A 317 -6.08 0.30 -15.65
N ASN A 318 -5.97 0.52 -14.34
CA ASN A 318 -6.88 1.38 -13.60
C ASN A 318 -6.68 2.87 -13.92
N LEU A 319 -5.44 3.32 -14.13
CA LEU A 319 -5.17 4.69 -14.58
C LEU A 319 -5.74 4.93 -15.98
N ARG A 320 -5.56 4.01 -16.93
CA ARG A 320 -6.14 4.11 -18.28
C ARG A 320 -7.68 4.02 -18.27
N ALA A 321 -8.26 3.19 -17.42
CA ALA A 321 -9.71 3.11 -17.28
C ALA A 321 -10.30 4.38 -16.65
N HIS A 322 -9.62 4.98 -15.66
CA HIS A 322 -10.01 6.28 -15.08
C HIS A 322 -9.87 7.42 -16.06
N GLU A 323 -8.79 7.49 -16.83
CA GLU A 323 -8.63 8.49 -17.89
C GLU A 323 -9.70 8.32 -18.94
N THR A 324 -9.98 7.11 -19.41
CA THR A 324 -11.03 6.84 -20.42
C THR A 324 -12.41 7.18 -19.90
N VAL A 325 -12.73 6.93 -18.63
CA VAL A 325 -14.03 7.29 -18.04
C VAL A 325 -14.15 8.79 -17.82
N LEU A 326 -13.08 9.47 -17.37
CA LEU A 326 -13.04 10.93 -17.24
C LEU A 326 -13.17 11.61 -18.60
N ASP A 327 -12.47 11.14 -19.64
CA ASP A 327 -12.58 11.64 -21.00
C ASP A 327 -13.97 11.40 -21.59
N LEU A 328 -14.57 10.24 -21.31
CA LEU A 328 -15.94 9.94 -21.74
C LEU A 328 -16.97 10.82 -21.03
N VAL A 329 -16.83 11.03 -19.73
CA VAL A 329 -17.70 11.92 -18.92
C VAL A 329 -17.51 13.37 -19.37
N PHE A 330 -16.28 13.80 -19.62
CA PHE A 330 -15.98 15.14 -20.12
C PHE A 330 -16.56 15.36 -21.54
N LEU A 331 -16.42 14.36 -22.42
CA LEU A 331 -17.02 14.38 -23.77
C LEU A 331 -18.55 14.41 -23.69
N LEU A 332 -19.15 13.64 -22.78
CA LEU A 332 -20.60 13.63 -22.56
C LEU A 332 -21.11 14.97 -22.04
N LEU A 333 -20.38 15.58 -21.12
CA LEU A 333 -20.70 16.92 -20.60
C LEU A 333 -20.54 18.00 -21.67
N LEU A 334 -19.53 17.93 -22.52
CA LEU A 334 -19.36 18.82 -23.69
C LEU A 334 -20.50 18.66 -24.69
N LEU A 335 -20.91 17.44 -25.00
CA LEU A 335 -22.04 17.15 -25.86
C LEU A 335 -23.36 17.69 -25.27
N LEU A 336 -23.59 17.49 -23.97
CA LEU A 336 -24.76 18.04 -23.27
C LEU A 336 -24.77 19.57 -23.31
N HIS A 337 -23.63 20.23 -23.09
CA HIS A 337 -23.50 21.70 -23.22
C HIS A 337 -23.75 22.18 -24.62
N PHE A 338 -23.25 21.47 -25.63
CA PHE A 338 -23.48 21.80 -27.02
C PHE A 338 -24.96 21.67 -27.41
N PHE A 339 -25.63 20.58 -26.98
CA PHE A 339 -27.07 20.42 -27.17
C PHE A 339 -27.89 21.47 -26.44
N PHE A 340 -27.50 21.85 -25.22
CA PHE A 340 -28.15 22.90 -24.44
C PHE A 340 -28.01 24.27 -25.13
N PHE A 341 -26.79 24.56 -25.61
CA PHE A 341 -26.51 25.78 -26.37
C PHE A 341 -27.35 25.83 -27.69
N LEU A 342 -27.39 24.72 -28.41
CA LEU A 342 -28.15 24.61 -29.65
C LEU A 342 -29.68 24.80 -29.40
N PHE A 343 -30.20 24.19 -28.34
CA PHE A 343 -31.60 24.32 -27.93
C PHE A 343 -31.93 25.76 -27.56
N PHE A 344 -31.12 26.44 -26.78
CA PHE A 344 -31.31 27.86 -26.44
C PHE A 344 -31.18 28.77 -27.64
N PHE A 345 -30.25 28.47 -28.55
CA PHE A 345 -30.08 29.22 -29.79
C PHE A 345 -31.32 29.12 -30.67
N PHE A 346 -31.85 27.93 -30.87
CA PHE A 346 -33.11 27.74 -31.65
C PHE A 346 -34.34 28.33 -30.93
N PHE A 347 -34.42 28.19 -29.63
CA PHE A 347 -35.48 28.79 -28.82
C PHE A 347 -35.43 30.32 -28.91
N PHE A 348 -34.23 30.89 -28.87
CA PHE A 348 -34.02 32.32 -29.04
C PHE A 348 -34.38 32.81 -30.44
N LEU A 349 -33.96 32.10 -31.47
CA LEU A 349 -34.32 32.39 -32.87
C LEU A 349 -35.84 32.34 -33.07
N PHE A 350 -36.51 31.34 -32.54
CA PHE A 350 -37.95 31.19 -32.59
C PHE A 350 -38.66 32.32 -31.83
N SER A 351 -38.20 32.66 -30.64
CA SER A 351 -38.75 33.81 -29.88
C SER A 351 -38.51 35.14 -30.57
N PHE A 352 -37.36 35.31 -31.22
CA PHE A 352 -37.02 36.49 -32.01
C PHE A 352 -37.95 36.65 -33.23
N PHE A 353 -38.21 35.61 -34.01
CA PHE A 353 -39.11 35.62 -35.12
C PHE A 353 -40.55 35.78 -34.66
N PHE A 354 -40.96 35.17 -33.56
CA PHE A 354 -42.29 35.32 -32.97
C PHE A 354 -42.53 36.74 -32.46
N PHE A 355 -41.50 37.38 -31.89
CA PHE A 355 -41.56 38.77 -31.42
C PHE A 355 -41.59 39.78 -32.58
N LEU A 356 -40.81 39.55 -33.64
CA LEU A 356 -40.89 40.37 -34.87
C LEU A 356 -42.30 40.28 -35.52
N PHE A 357 -42.91 39.12 -35.40
CA PHE A 357 -44.28 38.92 -35.95
C PHE A 357 -45.37 39.58 -35.12
N LEU A 358 -45.21 39.65 -33.79
CA LEU A 358 -46.25 40.18 -32.88
C LEU A 358 -46.12 41.68 -32.51
N PHE A 359 -44.94 42.28 -32.56
CA PHE A 359 -44.72 43.64 -32.04
C PHE A 359 -43.65 44.44 -32.80
N SER A 360 -44.11 45.38 -33.61
CA SER A 360 -43.21 46.36 -34.25
C SER A 360 -42.80 47.56 -33.36
N SER A 361 -43.18 47.62 -32.07
CA SER A 361 -43.04 48.85 -31.25
C SER A 361 -42.38 48.66 -29.84
N SER A 362 -41.78 47.48 -29.48
CA SER A 362 -41.26 47.28 -28.13
C SER A 362 -39.77 46.83 -28.09
N PHE A 363 -38.92 47.58 -28.77
CA PHE A 363 -37.47 47.31 -28.87
C PHE A 363 -36.73 47.34 -27.51
N PHE A 364 -37.23 48.07 -26.54
CA PHE A 364 -36.57 48.23 -25.20
C PHE A 364 -36.70 47.01 -24.29
N PHE A 365 -37.77 46.24 -24.37
CA PHE A 365 -37.98 45.05 -23.53
C PHE A 365 -37.09 43.88 -23.97
N PHE A 366 -36.75 43.87 -25.26
CA PHE A 366 -35.90 42.83 -25.85
C PHE A 366 -34.45 42.93 -25.43
N LEU A 367 -33.91 44.13 -25.32
CA LEU A 367 -32.53 44.36 -24.87
C LEU A 367 -32.30 43.94 -23.41
N PHE A 368 -33.29 44.13 -22.53
CA PHE A 368 -33.21 43.77 -21.12
C PHE A 368 -33.26 42.26 -20.91
N PHE A 369 -34.05 41.55 -21.69
CA PHE A 369 -34.13 40.07 -21.63
C PHE A 369 -32.88 39.40 -22.18
N PHE A 370 -32.29 39.98 -23.22
CA PHE A 370 -31.02 39.50 -23.79
C PHE A 370 -29.85 39.64 -22.79
N PHE A 371 -29.76 40.74 -22.09
CA PHE A 371 -28.71 40.99 -21.09
C PHE A 371 -28.84 40.03 -19.88
N PHE A 372 -30.05 39.71 -19.48
CA PHE A 372 -30.29 38.81 -18.35
C PHE A 372 -29.93 37.36 -18.70
N LEU A 373 -30.24 36.89 -19.88
CA LEU A 373 -29.86 35.55 -20.35
C LEU A 373 -28.33 35.40 -20.55
N PHE A 374 -27.66 36.43 -21.05
CA PHE A 374 -26.21 36.40 -21.25
C PHE A 374 -25.46 36.45 -19.90
N SER A 375 -25.95 37.22 -18.96
CA SER A 375 -25.37 37.32 -17.61
C SER A 375 -25.48 36.00 -16.82
N SER A 376 -26.62 35.29 -16.93
CA SER A 376 -26.78 34.00 -16.25
C SER A 376 -25.96 32.90 -16.88
N SER A 377 -25.70 32.92 -18.18
CA SER A 377 -24.82 31.95 -18.85
C SER A 377 -23.35 32.16 -18.49
N PHE A 378 -22.92 33.40 -18.26
CA PHE A 378 -21.55 33.72 -17.82
C PHE A 378 -21.29 33.35 -16.37
N LEU A 379 -22.29 33.46 -15.49
CA LEU A 379 -22.22 33.03 -14.09
C LEU A 379 -22.12 31.49 -13.99
N PHE A 380 -22.71 30.74 -14.89
CA PHE A 380 -22.60 29.27 -14.90
C PHE A 380 -21.24 28.80 -15.41
N LEU A 381 -20.60 29.52 -16.34
CA LEU A 381 -19.25 29.18 -16.83
C LEU A 381 -18.15 29.44 -15.78
N SER A 382 -18.33 30.44 -14.90
CA SER A 382 -17.35 30.75 -13.85
C SER A 382 -17.41 29.82 -12.63
N PHE A 383 -18.42 28.93 -12.54
CA PHE A 383 -18.56 27.94 -11.47
C PHE A 383 -17.95 26.57 -11.84
N PHE A 384 -17.58 26.36 -13.12
CA PHE A 384 -17.08 25.08 -13.63
C PHE A 384 -15.66 25.16 -14.22
N LEU A 385 -14.99 26.32 -14.16
CA LEU A 385 -13.56 26.48 -14.36
C LEU A 385 -12.86 26.70 -13.00
#